data_7b672b7e9f97ebe57f517f247364ee7d
#
_entry.id   7b672b7e9f97ebe57f517f247364ee7d
#
_cell.length_a   1.000
_cell.length_b   1.000
_cell.length_c   1.000
_cell.angle_alpha   90.00
_cell.angle_beta   90.00
_cell.angle_gamma   90.00
#
_symmetry.space_group_name_H-M   'P 1'
#
loop_
_entity.id
_entity.type
_entity.pdbx_description
1 polymer ?
#
loop_
_entity_poly.entity_id
_entity_poly.type
_entity_poly.pdbx_seq_one_letter_code
_entity_poly.pdbx_strand_id
1 'polypeptide(L)'
;NLPEKAGVATTSPDAVDKMLDFVKKEIEKIDLIEHVDIETSFVGAGSVYATLGKLARRSTHYSLDIENNYILEAPVFEKVYSVVKDLGLDKTKKLKGISEDSVDTLLCGISIAKAVSDVLNIERMSISGDTLREGLIYSYIAMEANEKPFSDMLGYSLENIRIFKDQKYSNTAHVYNLAVILFKQLKVIHKLSRVYVKALRIAASMYDSGKRICFDNHEKYSFNVILNSPLNGVSHKDVLLAAFTCVCQNPDNLNLSDWVKYKDILTEEDMEAVKKMGVIIKLADQLDKSRRGNVTDICCDILGDSVILKTVVKGNADFEIMEGMKLGPTFKKIFKKYLEII
;
A
#
# COMPACT_ATOMS: atom_id res chain seq x y z
N ASN A 1 -22.10 -15.93 -23.51
CA ASN A 1 -21.06 -16.90 -23.84
C ASN A 1 -20.18 -16.33 -24.96
N LEU A 2 -18.95 -15.85 -24.63
CA LEU A 2 -18.07 -15.17 -25.61
C LEU A 2 -17.61 -16.12 -26.74
N PRO A 3 -17.16 -17.37 -26.47
CA PRO A 3 -16.76 -18.28 -27.52
C PRO A 3 -17.88 -18.55 -28.56
N GLU A 4 -19.09 -18.76 -28.10
CA GLU A 4 -20.26 -18.97 -28.97
C GLU A 4 -20.54 -17.76 -29.86
N LYS A 5 -20.50 -16.54 -29.29
CA LYS A 5 -20.68 -15.30 -30.03
C LYS A 5 -19.57 -15.03 -31.06
N ALA A 6 -18.34 -15.42 -30.72
CA ALA A 6 -17.19 -15.35 -31.61
C ALA A 6 -17.14 -16.51 -32.63
N GLY A 7 -18.07 -17.47 -32.55
CA GLY A 7 -18.14 -18.61 -33.47
C GLY A 7 -16.95 -19.56 -33.34
N VAL A 8 -16.41 -19.76 -32.11
CA VAL A 8 -15.19 -20.52 -31.88
C VAL A 8 -15.31 -21.44 -30.66
N ALA A 9 -14.72 -22.63 -30.71
CA ALA A 9 -14.54 -23.46 -29.53
C ALA A 9 -13.30 -23.06 -28.76
N THR A 10 -13.36 -23.01 -27.44
CA THR A 10 -12.22 -22.61 -26.57
C THR A 10 -10.99 -23.50 -26.75
N THR A 11 -11.16 -24.72 -27.24
CA THR A 11 -10.10 -25.68 -27.56
C THR A 11 -9.36 -25.40 -28.88
N SER A 12 -9.89 -24.50 -29.73
CA SER A 12 -9.26 -24.16 -31.01
C SER A 12 -7.96 -23.36 -30.80
N PRO A 13 -6.91 -23.62 -31.59
CA PRO A 13 -5.65 -22.87 -31.48
C PRO A 13 -5.79 -21.37 -31.71
N ASP A 14 -6.76 -20.95 -32.52
CA ASP A 14 -7.08 -19.57 -32.89
C ASP A 14 -8.22 -18.96 -32.03
N ALA A 15 -8.65 -19.65 -30.98
CA ALA A 15 -9.78 -19.22 -30.16
C ALA A 15 -9.57 -17.83 -29.56
N VAL A 16 -8.40 -17.58 -29.00
CA VAL A 16 -8.07 -16.31 -28.34
C VAL A 16 -8.09 -15.14 -29.35
N ASP A 17 -7.54 -15.34 -30.57
CA ASP A 17 -7.52 -14.32 -31.60
C ASP A 17 -8.93 -13.98 -32.11
N LYS A 18 -9.74 -15.00 -32.38
CA LYS A 18 -11.13 -14.78 -32.83
C LYS A 18 -12.00 -14.11 -31.77
N MET A 19 -11.80 -14.46 -30.50
CA MET A 19 -12.47 -13.78 -29.39
C MET A 19 -11.99 -12.32 -29.26
N LEU A 20 -10.69 -12.07 -29.40
CA LEU A 20 -10.11 -10.72 -29.39
C LEU A 20 -10.71 -9.85 -30.49
N ASP A 21 -10.72 -10.33 -31.75
CA ASP A 21 -11.26 -9.60 -32.88
C ASP A 21 -12.76 -9.32 -32.75
N PHE A 22 -13.52 -10.29 -32.22
CA PHE A 22 -14.93 -10.09 -31.94
C PHE A 22 -15.13 -9.00 -30.88
N VAL A 23 -14.38 -9.05 -29.78
CA VAL A 23 -14.52 -8.06 -28.69
C VAL A 23 -14.12 -6.67 -29.17
N LYS A 24 -13.04 -6.50 -29.95
CA LYS A 24 -12.65 -5.20 -30.53
C LYS A 24 -13.79 -4.57 -31.32
N LYS A 25 -14.45 -5.34 -32.19
CA LYS A 25 -15.59 -4.87 -32.96
C LYS A 25 -16.79 -4.48 -32.10
N GLU A 26 -17.01 -5.15 -30.97
CA GLU A 26 -18.08 -4.79 -30.05
C GLU A 26 -17.75 -3.53 -29.23
N ILE A 27 -16.49 -3.38 -28.84
CA ILE A 27 -16.01 -2.21 -28.10
C ILE A 27 -16.15 -0.93 -28.97
N GLU A 28 -15.79 -0.99 -30.24
CA GLU A 28 -15.90 0.15 -31.18
C GLU A 28 -17.34 0.70 -31.33
N LYS A 29 -18.37 -0.08 -30.94
CA LYS A 29 -19.78 0.34 -30.96
C LYS A 29 -20.22 1.10 -29.70
N ILE A 30 -19.33 1.25 -28.72
CA ILE A 30 -19.65 1.83 -27.40
C ILE A 30 -19.29 3.33 -27.42
N ASP A 31 -20.26 4.20 -27.39
CA ASP A 31 -20.08 5.66 -27.39
C ASP A 31 -19.25 6.19 -26.25
N LEU A 32 -19.22 5.47 -25.08
CA LEU A 32 -18.47 5.87 -23.90
C LEU A 32 -16.96 5.96 -24.16
N ILE A 33 -16.43 5.25 -25.14
CA ILE A 33 -15.00 5.22 -25.47
C ILE A 33 -14.50 6.58 -25.96
N GLU A 34 -15.36 7.37 -26.62
CA GLU A 34 -15.02 8.72 -27.06
C GLU A 34 -14.73 9.70 -25.90
N HIS A 35 -15.13 9.34 -24.67
CA HIS A 35 -14.95 10.14 -23.46
C HIS A 35 -13.76 9.69 -22.60
N VAL A 36 -13.01 8.68 -23.04
CA VAL A 36 -11.79 8.22 -22.34
C VAL A 36 -10.64 9.13 -22.74
N ASP A 37 -10.04 9.78 -21.75
CA ASP A 37 -8.91 10.70 -21.91
C ASP A 37 -7.64 10.20 -21.19
N ILE A 38 -6.58 10.97 -21.29
CA ILE A 38 -5.26 10.65 -20.73
C ILE A 38 -5.26 10.62 -19.19
N GLU A 39 -6.26 11.25 -18.54
CA GLU A 39 -6.43 11.26 -17.07
C GLU A 39 -7.24 10.06 -16.58
N THR A 40 -7.84 9.29 -17.49
CA THR A 40 -8.67 8.14 -17.15
C THR A 40 -7.82 7.01 -16.59
N SER A 41 -8.17 6.56 -15.38
CA SER A 41 -7.51 5.43 -14.72
C SER A 41 -8.23 4.12 -15.06
N PHE A 42 -7.47 3.11 -15.48
CA PHE A 42 -8.00 1.77 -15.69
C PHE A 42 -7.80 0.90 -14.46
N VAL A 43 -8.89 0.31 -13.96
CA VAL A 43 -8.88 -0.60 -12.82
C VAL A 43 -9.48 -1.93 -13.23
N GLY A 44 -8.65 -2.99 -13.15
CA GLY A 44 -9.08 -4.37 -13.39
C GLY A 44 -9.56 -5.03 -12.10
N ALA A 45 -10.83 -5.39 -12.04
CA ALA A 45 -11.44 -6.06 -10.89
C ALA A 45 -11.98 -7.46 -11.26
N GLY A 46 -11.98 -8.36 -10.29
CA GLY A 46 -12.48 -9.72 -10.43
C GLY A 46 -11.42 -10.76 -10.77
N SER A 47 -11.83 -12.04 -10.81
CA SER A 47 -10.94 -13.22 -10.82
C SER A 47 -9.97 -13.27 -12.01
N VAL A 48 -10.36 -12.74 -13.18
CA VAL A 48 -9.48 -12.67 -14.35
C VAL A 48 -8.30 -11.75 -14.08
N TYR A 49 -8.58 -10.52 -13.63
CA TYR A 49 -7.52 -9.55 -13.34
C TYR A 49 -6.65 -9.96 -12.15
N ALA A 50 -7.24 -10.57 -11.13
CA ALA A 50 -6.51 -11.20 -10.03
C ALA A 50 -5.50 -12.24 -10.55
N THR A 51 -5.94 -13.11 -11.46
CA THR A 51 -5.09 -14.13 -12.08
C THR A 51 -4.01 -13.51 -12.96
N LEU A 52 -4.35 -12.50 -13.77
CA LEU A 52 -3.38 -11.75 -14.58
C LEU A 52 -2.31 -11.07 -13.70
N GLY A 53 -2.72 -10.39 -12.64
CA GLY A 53 -1.80 -9.79 -11.67
C GLY A 53 -0.87 -10.81 -11.02
N LYS A 54 -1.39 -12.00 -10.66
CA LYS A 54 -0.59 -13.09 -10.10
C LYS A 54 0.44 -13.64 -11.10
N LEU A 55 0.02 -13.86 -12.36
CA LEU A 55 0.94 -14.31 -13.41
C LEU A 55 2.01 -13.27 -13.71
N ALA A 56 1.63 -11.99 -13.76
CA ALA A 56 2.54 -10.88 -13.97
C ALA A 56 3.59 -10.78 -12.86
N ARG A 57 3.17 -10.78 -11.58
CA ARG A 57 4.09 -10.74 -10.44
C ARG A 57 5.08 -11.90 -10.47
N ARG A 58 4.62 -13.11 -10.83
CA ARG A 58 5.50 -14.28 -10.97
C ARG A 58 6.47 -14.15 -12.14
N SER A 59 6.01 -13.66 -13.30
CA SER A 59 6.85 -13.53 -14.50
C SER A 59 7.96 -12.48 -14.35
N THR A 60 7.75 -11.50 -13.48
CA THR A 60 8.69 -10.41 -13.18
C THR A 60 9.49 -10.65 -11.90
N HIS A 61 9.25 -11.74 -11.18
CA HIS A 61 9.81 -11.98 -9.85
C HIS A 61 9.54 -10.82 -8.87
N TYR A 62 8.34 -10.22 -8.98
CA TYR A 62 7.95 -9.10 -8.15
C TYR A 62 8.03 -9.46 -6.65
N SER A 63 8.61 -8.60 -5.86
CA SER A 63 9.00 -8.91 -4.47
C SER A 63 7.85 -9.04 -3.48
N LEU A 64 6.66 -8.50 -3.82
CA LEU A 64 5.46 -8.56 -2.98
C LEU A 64 4.39 -9.48 -3.57
N ASP A 65 3.78 -10.32 -2.73
CA ASP A 65 2.60 -11.11 -3.11
C ASP A 65 1.29 -10.45 -2.61
N ILE A 66 1.16 -9.14 -2.86
CA ILE A 66 -0.05 -8.37 -2.60
C ILE A 66 -0.75 -8.14 -3.94
N GLU A 67 -2.04 -8.45 -4.00
CA GLU A 67 -2.84 -8.31 -5.21
C GLU A 67 -3.39 -6.89 -5.36
N ASN A 68 -3.97 -6.37 -4.29
CA ASN A 68 -4.64 -5.07 -4.32
C ASN A 68 -3.66 -3.94 -4.60
N ASN A 69 -4.02 -3.08 -5.57
CA ASN A 69 -3.19 -1.98 -6.06
C ASN A 69 -1.87 -2.39 -6.75
N TYR A 70 -1.74 -3.65 -7.20
CA TYR A 70 -0.66 -4.02 -8.10
C TYR A 70 -0.82 -3.29 -9.42
N ILE A 71 0.22 -2.62 -9.88
CA ILE A 71 0.23 -1.95 -11.19
C ILE A 71 0.78 -2.91 -12.23
N LEU A 72 -0.08 -3.28 -13.17
CA LEU A 72 0.27 -4.10 -14.32
C LEU A 72 0.59 -3.18 -15.50
N GLU A 73 1.88 -3.10 -15.84
CA GLU A 73 2.37 -2.32 -16.98
C GLU A 73 2.09 -3.06 -18.29
N ALA A 74 1.78 -2.33 -19.38
CA ALA A 74 1.43 -2.91 -20.67
C ALA A 74 2.47 -3.91 -21.20
N PRO A 75 3.81 -3.68 -21.13
CA PRO A 75 4.78 -4.67 -21.62
C PRO A 75 4.73 -5.99 -20.84
N VAL A 76 4.43 -5.94 -19.54
CA VAL A 76 4.28 -7.14 -18.70
C VAL A 76 2.98 -7.87 -19.05
N PHE A 77 1.90 -7.12 -19.27
CA PHE A 77 0.62 -7.66 -19.71
C PHE A 77 0.75 -8.39 -21.06
N GLU A 78 1.41 -7.77 -22.05
CA GLU A 78 1.67 -8.37 -23.35
C GLU A 78 2.41 -9.71 -23.24
N LYS A 79 3.43 -9.75 -22.38
CA LYS A 79 4.16 -10.99 -22.13
C LYS A 79 3.27 -12.08 -21.53
N VAL A 80 2.45 -11.74 -20.53
CA VAL A 80 1.50 -12.68 -19.91
C VAL A 80 0.46 -13.15 -20.93
N TYR A 81 -0.09 -12.23 -21.72
CA TYR A 81 -1.03 -12.51 -22.79
C TYR A 81 -0.46 -13.54 -23.79
N SER A 82 0.73 -13.27 -24.34
CA SER A 82 1.39 -14.15 -25.29
C SER A 82 1.60 -15.54 -24.72
N VAL A 83 2.08 -15.65 -23.46
CA VAL A 83 2.30 -16.94 -22.80
C VAL A 83 0.98 -17.71 -22.66
N VAL A 84 -0.09 -17.08 -22.20
CA VAL A 84 -1.39 -17.76 -22.03
C VAL A 84 -1.97 -18.17 -23.37
N LYS A 85 -1.87 -17.33 -24.40
CA LYS A 85 -2.28 -17.61 -25.77
C LYS A 85 -1.57 -18.84 -26.34
N ASP A 86 -0.21 -18.86 -26.26
CA ASP A 86 0.62 -19.92 -26.81
C ASP A 86 0.46 -21.26 -26.08
N LEU A 87 0.16 -21.22 -24.79
CA LEU A 87 -0.10 -22.44 -24.01
C LEU A 87 -1.45 -23.08 -24.38
N GLY A 88 -2.43 -22.30 -24.76
CA GLY A 88 -3.79 -22.77 -24.99
C GLY A 88 -4.44 -23.37 -23.75
N LEU A 89 -5.63 -23.94 -23.91
CA LEU A 89 -6.47 -24.42 -22.80
C LEU A 89 -5.77 -25.49 -21.95
N ASP A 90 -5.26 -26.56 -22.56
CA ASP A 90 -4.77 -27.74 -21.84
C ASP A 90 -3.48 -27.49 -21.04
N LYS A 91 -2.60 -26.65 -21.56
CA LYS A 91 -1.35 -26.31 -20.87
C LYS A 91 -1.57 -25.21 -19.82
N THR A 92 -2.50 -24.28 -20.05
CA THR A 92 -2.87 -23.26 -19.08
C THR A 92 -3.47 -23.86 -17.81
N LYS A 93 -4.20 -24.99 -17.90
CA LYS A 93 -4.65 -25.78 -16.73
C LYS A 93 -3.52 -26.24 -15.80
N LYS A 94 -2.32 -26.41 -16.36
CA LYS A 94 -1.13 -26.87 -15.60
C LYS A 94 -0.35 -25.72 -14.95
N LEU A 95 -0.73 -24.48 -15.21
CA LEU A 95 -0.06 -23.34 -14.59
C LEU A 95 -0.37 -23.29 -13.10
N LYS A 96 0.68 -23.26 -12.29
CA LYS A 96 0.58 -23.23 -10.84
C LYS A 96 -0.25 -22.02 -10.37
N GLY A 97 -1.37 -22.28 -9.71
CA GLY A 97 -2.22 -21.24 -9.10
C GLY A 97 -3.39 -20.79 -9.98
N ILE A 98 -3.69 -21.53 -11.04
CA ILE A 98 -4.94 -21.43 -11.80
C ILE A 98 -5.74 -22.69 -11.49
N SER A 99 -7.03 -22.55 -11.14
CA SER A 99 -7.92 -23.72 -10.99
C SER A 99 -8.36 -24.19 -12.36
N GLU A 100 -8.48 -25.50 -12.56
CA GLU A 100 -8.87 -26.07 -13.85
C GLU A 100 -10.21 -25.53 -14.35
N ASP A 101 -11.17 -25.33 -13.46
CA ASP A 101 -12.50 -24.80 -13.76
C ASP A 101 -12.51 -23.33 -14.21
N SER A 102 -11.42 -22.58 -13.95
CA SER A 102 -11.33 -21.16 -14.26
C SER A 102 -10.61 -20.85 -15.59
N VAL A 103 -10.05 -21.84 -16.26
CA VAL A 103 -9.22 -21.61 -17.46
C VAL A 103 -10.04 -21.09 -18.63
N ASP A 104 -11.23 -21.63 -18.88
CA ASP A 104 -12.11 -21.16 -19.94
C ASP A 104 -12.52 -19.69 -19.70
N THR A 105 -12.82 -19.35 -18.44
CA THR A 105 -13.10 -17.96 -18.03
C THR A 105 -11.87 -17.07 -18.19
N LEU A 106 -10.69 -17.59 -17.90
CA LEU A 106 -9.44 -16.85 -18.07
C LEU A 106 -9.16 -16.54 -19.55
N LEU A 107 -9.29 -17.51 -20.45
CA LEU A 107 -9.09 -17.30 -21.89
C LEU A 107 -10.05 -16.26 -22.46
N CYS A 108 -11.33 -16.34 -22.10
CA CYS A 108 -12.32 -15.31 -22.46
C CYS A 108 -11.96 -13.94 -21.88
N GLY A 109 -11.62 -13.91 -20.59
CA GLY A 109 -11.33 -12.66 -19.89
C GLY A 109 -10.05 -11.99 -20.35
N ILE A 110 -9.00 -12.76 -20.68
CA ILE A 110 -7.75 -12.18 -21.19
C ILE A 110 -7.93 -11.60 -22.59
N SER A 111 -8.79 -12.21 -23.44
CA SER A 111 -9.15 -11.67 -24.75
C SER A 111 -9.89 -10.35 -24.61
N ILE A 112 -10.81 -10.22 -23.64
CA ILE A 112 -11.51 -8.98 -23.33
C ILE A 112 -10.52 -7.92 -22.80
N ALA A 113 -9.70 -8.28 -21.83
CA ALA A 113 -8.71 -7.35 -21.25
C ALA A 113 -7.75 -6.83 -22.31
N LYS A 114 -7.31 -7.70 -23.24
CA LYS A 114 -6.43 -7.32 -24.35
C LYS A 114 -7.14 -6.40 -25.35
N ALA A 115 -8.38 -6.70 -25.72
CA ALA A 115 -9.15 -5.85 -26.62
C ALA A 115 -9.33 -4.45 -26.06
N VAL A 116 -9.72 -4.35 -24.77
CA VAL A 116 -9.89 -3.06 -24.09
C VAL A 116 -8.54 -2.31 -24.01
N SER A 117 -7.47 -3.00 -23.64
CA SER A 117 -6.14 -2.40 -23.57
C SER A 117 -5.66 -1.84 -24.91
N ASP A 118 -5.90 -2.58 -25.99
CA ASP A 118 -5.50 -2.16 -27.34
C ASP A 118 -6.31 -0.96 -27.86
N VAL A 119 -7.64 -1.01 -27.70
CA VAL A 119 -8.53 0.05 -28.21
C VAL A 119 -8.34 1.36 -27.43
N LEU A 120 -8.11 1.28 -26.12
CA LEU A 120 -7.94 2.45 -25.24
C LEU A 120 -6.48 2.85 -25.03
N ASN A 121 -5.51 2.15 -25.66
CA ASN A 121 -4.08 2.39 -25.50
C ASN A 121 -3.64 2.44 -24.02
N ILE A 122 -4.08 1.46 -23.22
CA ILE A 122 -3.83 1.43 -21.79
C ILE A 122 -2.36 1.06 -21.52
N GLU A 123 -1.59 1.99 -21.00
CA GLU A 123 -0.20 1.77 -20.63
C GLU A 123 -0.05 1.09 -19.25
N ARG A 124 -1.00 1.34 -18.36
CA ARG A 124 -0.96 0.89 -16.96
C ARG A 124 -2.37 0.55 -16.47
N MET A 125 -2.51 -0.59 -15.82
CA MET A 125 -3.76 -0.96 -15.15
C MET A 125 -3.52 -1.30 -13.67
N SER A 126 -4.37 -0.78 -12.80
CA SER A 126 -4.36 -1.12 -11.39
C SER A 126 -5.22 -2.37 -11.16
N ILE A 127 -4.68 -3.36 -10.48
CA ILE A 127 -5.44 -4.56 -10.11
C ILE A 127 -6.13 -4.31 -8.77
N SER A 128 -7.45 -4.51 -8.74
CA SER A 128 -8.23 -4.48 -7.50
C SER A 128 -8.25 -5.86 -6.85
N GLY A 129 -8.02 -5.90 -5.54
CA GLY A 129 -8.24 -7.11 -4.72
C GLY A 129 -9.71 -7.34 -4.40
N ASP A 130 -10.55 -6.31 -4.56
CA ASP A 130 -11.99 -6.39 -4.34
C ASP A 130 -12.74 -6.71 -5.64
N THR A 131 -13.92 -7.31 -5.51
CA THR A 131 -14.78 -7.67 -6.65
C THR A 131 -16.02 -6.77 -6.73
N LEU A 132 -16.83 -6.95 -7.77
CA LEU A 132 -18.12 -6.26 -7.90
C LEU A 132 -19.04 -6.49 -6.69
N ARG A 133 -18.93 -7.65 -6.02
CA ARG A 133 -19.76 -7.99 -4.85
C ARG A 133 -19.46 -7.09 -3.67
N GLU A 134 -18.18 -6.93 -3.35
CA GLU A 134 -17.73 -6.02 -2.30
C GLU A 134 -18.13 -4.57 -2.64
N GLY A 135 -17.95 -4.15 -3.89
CA GLY A 135 -18.36 -2.82 -4.36
C GLY A 135 -19.86 -2.54 -4.18
N LEU A 136 -20.73 -3.53 -4.47
CA LEU A 136 -22.17 -3.41 -4.24
C LEU A 136 -22.52 -3.28 -2.77
N ILE A 137 -21.87 -4.08 -1.90
CA ILE A 137 -22.09 -4.01 -0.44
C ILE A 137 -21.66 -2.63 0.09
N TYR A 138 -20.50 -2.15 -0.29
CA TYR A 138 -20.02 -0.82 0.12
C TYR A 138 -20.94 0.31 -0.38
N SER A 139 -21.41 0.21 -1.62
CA SER A 139 -22.35 1.19 -2.17
C SER A 139 -23.67 1.22 -1.38
N TYR A 140 -24.18 0.06 -1.00
CA TYR A 140 -25.39 -0.04 -0.20
C TYR A 140 -25.21 0.60 1.20
N ILE A 141 -24.10 0.28 1.89
CA ILE A 141 -23.78 0.85 3.21
C ILE A 141 -23.65 2.38 3.12
N ALA A 142 -22.95 2.88 2.10
CA ALA A 142 -22.75 4.32 1.90
C ALA A 142 -24.08 5.04 1.62
N MET A 143 -24.99 4.42 0.88
CA MET A 143 -26.33 4.99 0.62
C MET A 143 -27.17 5.07 1.91
N GLU A 144 -27.17 4.03 2.75
CA GLU A 144 -27.91 4.04 4.03
C GLU A 144 -27.36 5.09 5.01
N ALA A 145 -26.03 5.26 5.04
CA ALA A 145 -25.38 6.24 5.90
C ALA A 145 -25.54 7.70 5.38
N ASN A 146 -26.11 7.90 4.19
CA ASN A 146 -26.20 9.19 3.51
C ASN A 146 -24.82 9.89 3.40
N GLU A 147 -23.77 9.10 3.35
CA GLU A 147 -22.37 9.53 3.27
C GLU A 147 -21.88 9.54 1.83
N LYS A 148 -21.01 10.49 1.51
CA LYS A 148 -20.25 10.40 0.26
C LYS A 148 -19.34 9.15 0.33
N PRO A 149 -19.30 8.31 -0.72
CA PRO A 149 -18.48 7.13 -0.70
C PRO A 149 -17.01 7.51 -0.41
N PHE A 150 -16.54 7.08 0.72
CA PHE A 150 -15.15 6.99 1.16
C PHE A 150 -14.21 8.14 0.72
N SER A 151 -14.33 9.30 1.33
CA SER A 151 -13.36 10.40 1.14
C SER A 151 -11.94 10.05 1.64
N ASP A 152 -11.81 9.08 2.55
CA ASP A 152 -10.54 8.62 3.14
C ASP A 152 -10.49 7.09 3.27
N MET A 153 -10.23 6.41 2.17
CA MET A 153 -10.14 4.94 2.11
C MET A 153 -9.06 4.37 3.04
N LEU A 154 -7.92 5.05 3.15
CA LEU A 154 -6.86 4.63 4.07
C LEU A 154 -7.31 4.74 5.52
N GLY A 155 -7.95 5.86 5.89
CA GLY A 155 -8.49 6.04 7.24
C GLY A 155 -9.51 4.97 7.60
N TYR A 156 -10.41 4.64 6.69
CA TYR A 156 -11.38 3.57 6.85
C TYR A 156 -10.70 2.20 7.07
N SER A 157 -9.69 1.87 6.24
CA SER A 157 -8.94 0.62 6.39
C SER A 157 -8.23 0.53 7.74
N LEU A 158 -7.56 1.61 8.16
CA LEU A 158 -6.85 1.68 9.44
C LEU A 158 -7.81 1.55 10.64
N GLU A 159 -8.99 2.17 10.57
CA GLU A 159 -10.00 2.08 11.62
C GLU A 159 -10.56 0.66 11.72
N ASN A 160 -10.88 0.01 10.60
CA ASN A 160 -11.31 -1.38 10.59
C ASN A 160 -10.25 -2.31 11.19
N ILE A 161 -8.97 -2.14 10.83
CA ILE A 161 -7.87 -2.91 11.41
C ILE A 161 -7.80 -2.68 12.93
N ARG A 162 -7.99 -1.44 13.39
CA ARG A 162 -8.01 -1.09 14.81
C ARG A 162 -9.15 -1.78 15.56
N ILE A 163 -10.36 -1.78 14.99
CA ILE A 163 -11.55 -2.42 15.58
C ILE A 163 -11.36 -3.94 15.68
N PHE A 164 -10.94 -4.59 14.58
CA PHE A 164 -10.68 -6.02 14.56
C PHE A 164 -9.60 -6.46 15.54
N LYS A 165 -8.60 -5.61 15.78
CA LYS A 165 -7.51 -5.89 16.71
C LYS A 165 -7.86 -5.56 18.16
N ASP A 166 -9.09 -5.15 18.46
CA ASP A 166 -9.54 -4.76 19.81
C ASP A 166 -8.54 -3.83 20.53
N GLN A 167 -8.09 -2.81 19.82
CA GLN A 167 -7.08 -1.87 20.31
C GLN A 167 -7.68 -0.80 21.24
N LYS A 168 -8.58 -1.17 22.13
CA LYS A 168 -9.20 -0.24 23.10
C LYS A 168 -8.18 0.50 23.99
N TYR A 169 -7.00 -0.07 24.16
CA TYR A 169 -5.94 0.47 25.02
C TYR A 169 -4.74 1.04 24.23
N SER A 170 -4.81 1.11 22.91
CA SER A 170 -3.75 1.67 22.09
C SER A 170 -4.04 3.15 21.83
N ASN A 171 -3.11 4.02 22.22
CA ASN A 171 -3.18 5.46 21.97
C ASN A 171 -2.58 5.83 20.61
N THR A 172 -2.69 4.93 19.62
CA THR A 172 -2.09 5.12 18.29
C THR A 172 -2.59 6.38 17.58
N ALA A 173 -3.83 6.79 17.83
CA ALA A 173 -4.35 8.05 17.28
C ALA A 173 -3.60 9.27 17.81
N HIS A 174 -3.26 9.28 19.11
CA HIS A 174 -2.49 10.37 19.70
C HIS A 174 -1.03 10.37 19.20
N VAL A 175 -0.40 9.20 19.18
CA VAL A 175 0.97 9.04 18.63
C VAL A 175 1.01 9.45 17.15
N TYR A 176 -0.02 9.11 16.36
CA TYR A 176 -0.14 9.58 14.98
C TYR A 176 -0.20 11.11 14.92
N ASN A 177 -1.02 11.75 15.75
CA ASN A 177 -1.11 13.21 15.79
C ASN A 177 0.23 13.86 16.13
N LEU A 178 0.91 13.38 17.17
CA LEU A 178 2.24 13.86 17.54
C LEU A 178 3.28 13.62 16.40
N ALA A 179 3.24 12.47 15.76
CA ALA A 179 4.12 12.15 14.62
C ALA A 179 3.90 13.11 13.44
N VAL A 180 2.64 13.46 13.15
CA VAL A 180 2.31 14.46 12.10
C VAL A 180 2.81 15.84 12.48
N ILE A 181 2.65 16.27 13.73
CA ILE A 181 3.17 17.54 14.23
C ILE A 181 4.70 17.56 14.08
N LEU A 182 5.38 16.54 14.60
CA LEU A 182 6.84 16.42 14.50
C LEU A 182 7.31 16.39 13.03
N PHE A 183 6.63 15.66 12.16
CA PHE A 183 6.96 15.64 10.74
C PHE A 183 6.86 17.03 10.10
N LYS A 184 5.84 17.80 10.44
CA LYS A 184 5.69 19.19 9.96
C LYS A 184 6.77 20.11 10.52
N GLN A 185 7.00 20.07 11.83
CA GLN A 185 7.95 20.93 12.54
C GLN A 185 9.41 20.67 12.12
N LEU A 186 9.77 19.41 11.92
CA LEU A 186 11.12 18.99 11.53
C LEU A 186 11.38 19.03 10.02
N LYS A 187 10.47 19.61 9.22
CA LYS A 187 10.54 19.61 7.74
C LYS A 187 11.86 20.15 7.21
N VAL A 188 12.41 21.20 7.83
CA VAL A 188 13.67 21.84 7.42
C VAL A 188 14.87 20.90 7.56
N ILE A 189 14.81 19.95 8.54
CA ILE A 189 15.91 19.01 8.80
C ILE A 189 15.73 17.70 8.04
N HIS A 190 14.53 17.11 8.07
CA HIS A 190 14.34 15.83 7.37
C HIS A 190 14.28 15.97 5.86
N LYS A 191 13.80 17.09 5.32
CA LYS A 191 13.70 17.44 3.89
C LYS A 191 12.88 16.42 3.06
N LEU A 192 12.03 15.62 3.70
CA LEU A 192 11.19 14.64 3.02
C LEU A 192 10.02 15.32 2.30
N SER A 193 9.67 14.80 1.14
CA SER A 193 8.53 15.28 0.36
C SER A 193 7.19 14.78 0.95
N ARG A 194 6.08 15.34 0.47
CA ARG A 194 4.73 14.94 0.90
C ARG A 194 4.34 13.52 0.52
N VAL A 195 5.04 12.90 -0.44
CA VAL A 195 4.77 11.52 -0.86
C VAL A 195 4.92 10.52 0.28
N TYR A 196 5.72 10.80 1.29
CA TYR A 196 5.92 9.93 2.45
C TYR A 196 4.82 10.02 3.52
N VAL A 197 3.87 10.97 3.41
CA VAL A 197 2.86 11.21 4.46
C VAL A 197 1.90 10.03 4.62
N LYS A 198 1.52 9.34 3.52
CA LYS A 198 0.69 8.14 3.60
C LYS A 198 1.39 7.02 4.36
N ALA A 199 2.66 6.77 4.04
CA ALA A 199 3.48 5.77 4.74
C ALA A 199 3.65 6.11 6.23
N LEU A 200 3.90 7.38 6.56
CA LEU A 200 3.97 7.84 7.95
C LEU A 200 2.65 7.58 8.70
N ARG A 201 1.50 7.84 8.06
CA ARG A 201 0.19 7.60 8.65
C ARG A 201 -0.03 6.13 8.97
N ILE A 202 0.25 5.24 8.02
CA ILE A 202 0.15 3.79 8.22
C ILE A 202 1.07 3.36 9.36
N ALA A 203 2.34 3.74 9.29
CA ALA A 203 3.34 3.35 10.28
C ALA A 203 2.97 3.83 11.68
N ALA A 204 2.59 5.10 11.85
CA ALA A 204 2.21 5.65 13.15
C ALA A 204 0.91 5.04 13.72
N SER A 205 -0.01 4.60 12.85
CA SER A 205 -1.24 3.91 13.29
C SER A 205 -1.02 2.44 13.63
N MET A 206 0.09 1.84 13.18
CA MET A 206 0.34 0.40 13.29
C MET A 206 1.71 0.04 13.92
N TYR A 207 2.46 1.04 14.41
CA TYR A 207 3.85 0.89 14.86
C TYR A 207 4.04 -0.16 15.97
N ASP A 208 3.03 -0.38 16.79
CA ASP A 208 3.04 -1.31 17.91
C ASP A 208 2.18 -2.57 17.68
N SER A 209 1.67 -2.76 16.46
CA SER A 209 0.77 -3.88 16.13
C SER A 209 1.40 -5.26 16.35
N GLY A 210 2.72 -5.36 16.27
CA GLY A 210 3.48 -6.57 16.54
C GLY A 210 3.55 -6.97 18.01
N LYS A 211 3.29 -6.05 18.98
CA LYS A 211 3.33 -6.36 20.43
C LYS A 211 2.35 -7.45 20.84
N ARG A 212 1.30 -7.68 20.06
CA ARG A 212 0.35 -8.79 20.30
C ARG A 212 0.92 -10.16 19.97
N ILE A 213 1.94 -10.21 19.13
CA ILE A 213 2.63 -11.45 18.76
C ILE A 213 3.78 -11.68 19.73
N CYS A 214 4.63 -10.66 19.91
CA CYS A 214 5.74 -10.67 20.85
C CYS A 214 6.06 -9.23 21.27
N PHE A 215 6.26 -9.02 22.56
CA PHE A 215 6.60 -7.69 23.08
C PHE A 215 8.02 -7.28 22.69
N ASP A 216 8.95 -8.22 22.79
CA ASP A 216 10.34 -7.98 22.42
C ASP A 216 10.51 -8.01 20.89
N ASN A 217 11.23 -7.02 20.35
CA ASN A 217 11.44 -6.83 18.91
C ASN A 217 10.12 -6.76 18.11
N HIS A 218 9.06 -6.19 18.72
CA HIS A 218 7.74 -6.07 18.11
C HIS A 218 7.76 -5.36 16.77
N GLU A 219 8.78 -4.55 16.49
CA GLU A 219 8.94 -3.81 15.25
C GLU A 219 9.00 -4.75 14.03
N LYS A 220 9.69 -5.90 14.15
CA LYS A 220 9.75 -6.92 13.09
C LYS A 220 8.41 -7.60 12.86
N TYR A 221 7.63 -7.80 13.92
CA TYR A 221 6.28 -8.35 13.81
C TYR A 221 5.32 -7.32 13.24
N SER A 222 5.46 -6.03 13.61
CA SER A 222 4.69 -4.94 13.02
C SER A 222 4.92 -4.82 11.51
N PHE A 223 6.15 -5.02 11.04
CA PHE A 223 6.48 -5.11 9.61
C PHE A 223 5.60 -6.15 8.91
N ASN A 224 5.57 -7.38 9.42
CA ASN A 224 4.78 -8.46 8.82
C ASN A 224 3.26 -8.20 8.92
N VAL A 225 2.80 -7.61 10.03
CA VAL A 225 1.38 -7.25 10.20
C VAL A 225 0.96 -6.21 9.17
N ILE A 226 1.78 -5.19 8.90
CA ILE A 226 1.48 -4.17 7.91
C ILE A 226 1.42 -4.77 6.50
N LEU A 227 2.41 -5.60 6.12
CA LEU A 227 2.44 -6.23 4.79
C LEU A 227 1.23 -7.11 4.51
N ASN A 228 0.63 -7.71 5.55
CA ASN A 228 -0.50 -8.62 5.41
C ASN A 228 -1.84 -8.00 5.85
N SER A 229 -1.88 -6.68 6.05
CA SER A 229 -3.11 -5.98 6.42
C SER A 229 -3.86 -5.50 5.17
N PRO A 230 -5.21 -5.55 5.17
CA PRO A 230 -6.02 -5.07 4.06
C PRO A 230 -6.06 -3.54 4.02
N LEU A 231 -5.01 -2.94 3.49
CA LEU A 231 -4.87 -1.49 3.35
C LEU A 231 -5.32 -1.06 1.97
N ASN A 232 -6.38 -0.25 1.89
CA ASN A 232 -6.94 0.28 0.65
C ASN A 232 -6.51 1.73 0.41
N GLY A 233 -6.47 2.15 -0.86
CA GLY A 233 -6.11 3.52 -1.25
C GLY A 233 -4.62 3.85 -1.14
N VAL A 234 -3.75 2.84 -1.07
CA VAL A 234 -2.29 2.99 -0.94
C VAL A 234 -1.54 2.13 -1.96
N SER A 235 -0.37 2.60 -2.37
CA SER A 235 0.51 1.84 -3.26
C SER A 235 1.32 0.78 -2.49
N HIS A 236 1.84 -0.21 -3.20
CA HIS A 236 2.79 -1.19 -2.64
C HIS A 236 4.02 -0.51 -2.03
N LYS A 237 4.45 0.61 -2.64
CA LYS A 237 5.54 1.44 -2.11
C LYS A 237 5.17 2.03 -0.75
N ASP A 238 3.96 2.59 -0.59
CA ASP A 238 3.51 3.15 0.69
C ASP A 238 3.48 2.10 1.79
N VAL A 239 2.98 0.88 1.47
CA VAL A 239 2.92 -0.24 2.41
C VAL A 239 4.32 -0.65 2.87
N LEU A 240 5.26 -0.81 1.94
CA LEU A 240 6.64 -1.15 2.26
C LEU A 240 7.34 -0.06 3.06
N LEU A 241 7.19 1.21 2.66
CA LEU A 241 7.74 2.34 3.40
C LEU A 241 7.24 2.36 4.84
N ALA A 242 5.93 2.12 5.05
CA ALA A 242 5.35 2.05 6.38
C ALA A 242 5.90 0.87 7.20
N ALA A 243 6.00 -0.30 6.59
CA ALA A 243 6.52 -1.49 7.25
C ALA A 243 7.99 -1.30 7.69
N PHE A 244 8.85 -0.80 6.80
CA PHE A 244 10.24 -0.49 7.14
C PHE A 244 10.37 0.66 8.14
N THR A 245 9.48 1.65 8.09
CA THR A 245 9.44 2.73 9.10
C THR A 245 9.21 2.18 10.50
N CYS A 246 8.37 1.14 10.65
CA CYS A 246 8.19 0.49 11.95
C CYS A 246 9.47 -0.21 12.44
N VAL A 247 10.23 -0.87 11.57
CA VAL A 247 11.53 -1.46 11.94
C VAL A 247 12.52 -0.36 12.34
N CYS A 248 12.52 0.76 11.62
CA CYS A 248 13.42 1.89 11.85
C CYS A 248 13.06 2.76 13.07
N GLN A 249 12.08 2.40 13.89
CA GLN A 249 11.95 2.96 15.25
C GLN A 249 13.25 2.76 16.05
N ASN A 250 13.96 1.69 15.76
CA ASN A 250 15.36 1.52 16.09
C ASN A 250 16.16 1.33 14.78
N PRO A 251 16.83 2.38 14.27
CA PRO A 251 17.52 2.31 12.97
C PRO A 251 18.60 1.23 12.88
N ASP A 252 19.12 0.76 14.02
CA ASP A 252 20.13 -0.31 14.07
C ASP A 252 19.53 -1.70 13.79
N ASN A 253 18.19 -1.85 13.87
CA ASN A 253 17.49 -3.08 13.52
C ASN A 253 17.34 -3.28 12.00
N LEU A 254 17.64 -2.27 11.20
CA LEU A 254 17.53 -2.35 9.75
C LEU A 254 18.72 -3.10 9.15
N ASN A 255 18.48 -4.30 8.64
CA ASN A 255 19.47 -5.03 7.87
C ASN A 255 19.39 -4.64 6.39
N LEU A 256 20.53 -4.32 5.80
CA LEU A 256 20.61 -4.01 4.36
C LEU A 256 20.14 -5.18 3.48
N SER A 257 20.35 -6.43 3.93
CA SER A 257 19.87 -7.62 3.22
C SER A 257 18.33 -7.68 3.12
N ASP A 258 17.61 -7.11 4.09
CA ASP A 258 16.15 -7.19 4.13
C ASP A 258 15.51 -6.30 3.07
N TRP A 259 16.08 -5.12 2.78
CA TRP A 259 15.53 -4.24 1.75
C TRP A 259 16.02 -4.58 0.33
N VAL A 260 17.16 -5.25 0.18
CA VAL A 260 17.67 -5.70 -1.14
C VAL A 260 16.61 -6.52 -1.88
N LYS A 261 15.79 -7.29 -1.14
CA LYS A 261 14.66 -8.04 -1.67
C LYS A 261 13.61 -7.15 -2.36
N TYR A 262 13.50 -5.88 -1.99
CA TYR A 262 12.47 -4.94 -2.44
C TYR A 262 13.02 -3.80 -3.31
N LYS A 263 14.20 -3.99 -3.93
CA LYS A 263 14.84 -2.99 -4.80
C LYS A 263 14.05 -2.66 -6.07
N ASP A 264 13.14 -3.53 -6.45
CA ASP A 264 12.19 -3.30 -7.54
C ASP A 264 11.13 -2.23 -7.20
N ILE A 265 10.91 -1.95 -5.90
CA ILE A 265 9.88 -1.01 -5.41
C ILE A 265 10.50 0.17 -4.67
N LEU A 266 11.54 -0.07 -3.86
CA LEU A 266 12.17 0.93 -2.99
C LEU A 266 13.56 1.33 -3.48
N THR A 267 13.87 2.63 -3.37
CA THR A 267 15.19 3.22 -3.66
C THR A 267 16.02 3.40 -2.38
N GLU A 268 17.30 3.73 -2.52
CA GLU A 268 18.16 4.09 -1.40
C GLU A 268 17.67 5.36 -0.67
N GLU A 269 17.13 6.32 -1.43
CA GLU A 269 16.53 7.53 -0.86
C GLU A 269 15.32 7.20 0.03
N ASP A 270 14.51 6.23 -0.40
CA ASP A 270 13.39 5.73 0.40
C ASP A 270 13.87 5.11 1.72
N MET A 271 15.02 4.42 1.71
CA MET A 271 15.60 3.83 2.93
C MET A 271 16.12 4.88 3.91
N GLU A 272 16.65 6.00 3.42
CA GLU A 272 16.97 7.15 4.27
C GLU A 272 15.71 7.84 4.82
N ALA A 273 14.65 7.90 4.02
CA ALA A 273 13.36 8.44 4.46
C ALA A 273 12.74 7.60 5.59
N VAL A 274 12.75 6.27 5.49
CA VAL A 274 12.19 5.39 6.54
C VAL A 274 12.95 5.48 7.86
N LYS A 275 14.27 5.67 7.83
CA LYS A 275 15.06 5.93 9.06
C LYS A 275 14.60 7.20 9.77
N LYS A 276 14.43 8.29 9.01
CA LYS A 276 13.96 9.57 9.56
C LYS A 276 12.53 9.45 10.10
N MET A 277 11.62 8.83 9.37
CA MET A 277 10.24 8.62 9.80
C MET A 277 10.16 7.71 11.04
N GLY A 278 10.97 6.65 11.10
CA GLY A 278 11.04 5.74 12.24
C GLY A 278 11.42 6.46 13.54
N VAL A 279 12.43 7.33 13.48
CA VAL A 279 12.83 8.15 14.65
C VAL A 279 11.73 9.15 15.04
N ILE A 280 11.03 9.74 14.07
CA ILE A 280 9.88 10.64 14.35
C ILE A 280 8.77 9.88 15.08
N ILE A 281 8.41 8.67 14.62
CA ILE A 281 7.38 7.84 15.27
C ILE A 281 7.84 7.41 16.67
N LYS A 282 9.10 7.01 16.81
CA LYS A 282 9.65 6.64 18.11
C LYS A 282 9.60 7.81 19.09
N LEU A 283 9.94 9.02 18.63
CA LEU A 283 9.86 10.22 19.45
C LEU A 283 8.42 10.52 19.87
N ALA A 284 7.47 10.40 18.94
CA ALA A 284 6.04 10.54 19.24
C ALA A 284 5.55 9.50 20.27
N ASP A 285 6.00 8.24 20.16
CA ASP A 285 5.69 7.17 21.14
C ASP A 285 6.28 7.49 22.53
N GLN A 286 7.50 8.03 22.60
CA GLN A 286 8.09 8.41 23.89
C GLN A 286 7.38 9.61 24.52
N LEU A 287 6.94 10.59 23.71
CA LEU A 287 6.18 11.75 24.17
C LEU A 287 4.73 11.42 24.60
N ASP A 288 4.29 10.18 24.41
CA ASP A 288 3.04 9.64 24.96
C ASP A 288 3.28 8.33 25.74
N LYS A 289 4.42 8.22 26.40
CA LYS A 289 4.84 6.97 27.05
C LYS A 289 3.88 6.49 28.13
N SER A 290 3.30 7.40 28.89
CA SER A 290 2.29 7.07 29.91
C SER A 290 0.91 6.72 29.34
N ARG A 291 0.69 6.92 28.03
CA ARG A 291 -0.61 6.74 27.36
C ARG A 291 -1.73 7.66 27.86
N ARG A 292 -1.37 8.81 28.43
CA ARG A 292 -2.32 9.77 29.02
C ARG A 292 -2.62 10.95 28.09
N GLY A 293 -1.86 11.10 27.00
CA GLY A 293 -2.00 12.23 26.10
C GLY A 293 -1.61 13.58 26.75
N ASN A 294 -0.63 13.55 27.67
CA ASN A 294 -0.19 14.73 28.39
C ASN A 294 0.46 15.78 27.48
N VAL A 295 1.24 15.37 26.49
CA VAL A 295 1.80 16.27 25.47
C VAL A 295 0.76 16.44 24.36
N THR A 296 0.24 17.65 24.19
CA THR A 296 -0.85 17.95 23.27
C THR A 296 -0.42 18.60 21.97
N ASP A 297 0.70 19.35 22.00
CA ASP A 297 1.28 20.00 20.83
C ASP A 297 2.79 20.16 21.00
N ILE A 298 3.51 20.41 19.89
CA ILE A 298 4.96 20.56 19.88
C ILE A 298 5.33 21.69 18.90
N CYS A 299 6.09 22.65 19.39
CA CYS A 299 6.76 23.65 18.56
C CYS A 299 8.25 23.34 18.47
N CYS A 300 8.88 23.62 17.34
CA CYS A 300 10.30 23.31 17.11
C CYS A 300 11.09 24.58 16.77
N ASP A 301 12.14 24.84 17.54
CA ASP A 301 13.17 25.83 17.21
C ASP A 301 14.45 25.11 16.77
N ILE A 302 15.05 25.57 15.69
CA ILE A 302 16.32 25.04 15.17
C ILE A 302 17.38 26.12 15.36
N LEU A 303 18.30 25.89 16.29
CA LEU A 303 19.36 26.80 16.64
C LEU A 303 20.73 26.17 16.39
N GLY A 304 21.40 26.59 15.32
CA GLY A 304 22.69 26.00 14.95
C GLY A 304 22.63 24.48 14.84
N ASP A 305 23.32 23.79 15.73
CA ASP A 305 23.37 22.32 15.76
C ASP A 305 22.33 21.68 16.70
N SER A 306 21.50 22.48 17.37
CA SER A 306 20.47 22.03 18.28
C SER A 306 19.07 22.17 17.69
N VAL A 307 18.21 21.23 18.06
CA VAL A 307 16.77 21.21 17.82
C VAL A 307 16.10 21.20 19.18
N ILE A 308 15.37 22.26 19.47
CA ILE A 308 14.64 22.43 20.73
C ILE A 308 13.16 22.18 20.46
N LEU A 309 12.62 21.12 21.03
CA LEU A 309 11.19 20.82 21.00
C LEU A 309 10.54 21.41 22.26
N LYS A 310 9.68 22.39 22.06
CA LYS A 310 8.86 22.99 23.12
C LYS A 310 7.54 22.27 23.17
N THR A 311 7.28 21.56 24.26
CA THR A 311 6.04 20.79 24.42
C THR A 311 4.94 21.64 25.04
N VAL A 312 3.72 21.53 24.49
CA VAL A 312 2.51 22.04 25.14
C VAL A 312 1.89 20.89 25.91
N VAL A 313 1.80 21.05 27.22
CA VAL A 313 1.40 19.95 28.11
C VAL A 313 0.07 20.22 28.82
N LYS A 314 -0.69 19.15 29.03
CA LYS A 314 -1.88 19.13 29.86
C LYS A 314 -1.58 18.30 31.13
N GLY A 315 -1.23 18.98 32.21
CA GLY A 315 -0.76 18.33 33.42
C GLY A 315 0.76 18.15 33.46
N ASN A 316 1.25 17.10 34.10
CA ASN A 316 2.68 16.80 34.20
C ASN A 316 3.12 15.84 33.07
N ALA A 317 4.17 16.22 32.35
CA ALA A 317 4.78 15.46 31.25
C ALA A 317 6.29 15.20 31.47
N ASP A 318 6.81 15.33 32.70
CA ASP A 318 8.23 15.15 32.99
C ASP A 318 8.73 13.75 32.58
N PHE A 319 7.87 12.74 32.73
CA PHE A 319 8.18 11.36 32.34
C PHE A 319 8.30 11.24 30.81
N GLU A 320 7.38 11.81 30.04
CA GLU A 320 7.40 11.83 28.59
C GLU A 320 8.62 12.58 28.06
N ILE A 321 8.94 13.74 28.63
CA ILE A 321 10.12 14.54 28.29
C ILE A 321 11.39 13.74 28.55
N MET A 322 11.51 13.13 29.72
CA MET A 322 12.64 12.28 30.08
C MET A 322 12.82 11.11 29.10
N GLU A 323 11.72 10.41 28.76
CA GLU A 323 11.76 9.30 27.79
C GLU A 323 12.11 9.78 26.39
N GLY A 324 11.59 10.93 25.96
CA GLY A 324 11.93 11.56 24.68
C GLY A 324 13.42 11.94 24.60
N MET A 325 13.98 12.49 25.67
CA MET A 325 15.41 12.86 25.73
C MET A 325 16.36 11.68 25.58
N LYS A 326 15.95 10.46 25.98
CA LYS A 326 16.75 9.23 25.74
C LYS A 326 17.01 8.96 24.26
N LEU A 327 16.22 9.52 23.35
CA LEU A 327 16.45 9.41 21.92
C LEU A 327 17.51 10.37 21.36
N GLY A 328 18.09 11.24 22.17
CA GLY A 328 19.10 12.22 21.77
C GLY A 328 20.23 11.62 20.90
N PRO A 329 20.87 10.50 21.30
CA PRO A 329 21.94 9.86 20.49
C PRO A 329 21.44 9.40 19.13
N THR A 330 20.26 8.75 19.06
CA THR A 330 19.64 8.26 17.82
C THR A 330 19.22 9.43 16.92
N PHE A 331 18.64 10.46 17.50
CA PHE A 331 18.26 11.69 16.80
C PHE A 331 19.48 12.35 16.15
N LYS A 332 20.58 12.51 16.91
CA LYS A 332 21.85 13.04 16.40
C LYS A 332 22.42 12.19 15.26
N LYS A 333 22.36 10.86 15.39
CA LYS A 333 22.83 9.93 14.37
C LYS A 333 22.11 10.15 13.04
N ILE A 334 20.78 10.32 13.06
CA ILE A 334 19.93 10.40 11.87
C ILE A 334 19.82 11.83 11.32
N PHE A 335 19.60 12.83 12.18
CA PHE A 335 19.34 14.22 11.75
C PHE A 335 20.58 15.11 11.80
N LYS A 336 21.70 14.61 12.34
CA LYS A 336 22.96 15.37 12.54
C LYS A 336 22.78 16.63 13.40
N LYS A 337 21.82 16.60 14.32
CA LYS A 337 21.46 17.67 15.23
C LYS A 337 21.29 17.11 16.65
N TYR A 338 21.58 17.92 17.66
CA TYR A 338 21.29 17.59 19.06
C TYR A 338 19.79 17.83 19.34
N LEU A 339 19.20 16.97 20.14
CA LEU A 339 17.81 17.06 20.58
C LEU A 339 17.75 17.59 22.00
N GLU A 340 16.93 18.62 22.21
CA GLU A 340 16.51 19.14 23.49
C GLU A 340 14.98 19.17 23.54
N ILE A 341 14.36 18.80 24.67
CA ILE A 341 12.91 18.80 24.86
C ILE A 341 12.62 19.55 26.17
N ILE A 342 11.74 20.55 26.08
CA ILE A 342 11.36 21.43 27.19
C ILE A 342 9.84 21.59 27.28
#